data_99284a75b15b1bafce1f6dd6af5f24e6
#
_entry.id   99284a75b15b1bafce1f6dd6af5f24e6
#
_cell.length_a   1.000
_cell.length_b   1.000
_cell.length_c   1.000
_cell.angle_alpha   90.00
_cell.angle_beta   90.00
_cell.angle_gamma   90.00
#
_symmetry.space_group_name_H-M   'P 1'
#
loop_
_entity.id
_entity.type
_entity.pdbx_description
1 polymer ?
#
loop_
_entity_poly.entity_id
_entity_poly.type
_entity_poly.pdbx_seq_one_letter_code
_entity_poly.pdbx_strand_id
1 'polypeptide(L)'
;MARNVFVTGATSGIGLCIAEAYAKYGDNVWISGRRAEVLAEVQARLSKEYGVRVETLVLDVRSREDVESKVPAAIEAFGGVDVLVNNAG
;
A
#
# COMPACT_ATOMS: atom_id res chain seq x y z
N MET A 1 -14.06 0.38 13.22
CA MET A 1 -13.97 -0.30 11.93
C MET A 1 -12.66 0.04 11.23
N ALA A 2 -12.05 -0.93 10.60
CA ALA A 2 -10.81 -0.70 9.88
C ALA A 2 -11.05 0.15 8.62
N ARG A 3 -10.18 1.11 8.40
CA ARG A 3 -10.20 1.93 7.18
C ARG A 3 -9.31 1.27 6.14
N ASN A 4 -9.55 1.59 4.88
CA ASN A 4 -8.70 1.16 3.79
C ASN A 4 -7.73 2.29 3.43
N VAL A 5 -6.44 2.06 3.66
CA VAL A 5 -5.39 3.06 3.47
C VAL A 5 -4.50 2.62 2.31
N PHE A 6 -4.31 3.49 1.34
CA PHE A 6 -3.43 3.24 0.20
C PHE A 6 -2.19 4.12 0.32
N VAL A 7 -1.01 3.49 0.41
CA VAL A 7 0.26 4.21 0.54
C VAL A 7 1.13 3.94 -0.68
N THR A 8 1.47 4.97 -1.42
CA THR A 8 2.39 4.84 -2.55
C THR A 8 3.83 4.96 -2.08
N GLY A 9 4.74 4.19 -2.69
CA GLY A 9 6.16 4.23 -2.34
C GLY A 9 6.47 3.67 -0.95
N ALA A 10 5.83 2.57 -0.58
CA ALA A 10 5.91 2.02 0.78
C ALA A 10 6.99 0.95 0.95
N THR A 11 8.00 0.91 0.09
CA THR A 11 9.05 -0.12 0.16
C THR A 11 10.21 0.26 1.07
N SER A 12 10.38 1.54 1.38
CA SER A 12 11.47 2.00 2.24
C SER A 12 11.16 3.39 2.78
N GLY A 13 11.96 3.81 3.77
CA GLY A 13 11.93 5.17 4.30
C GLY A 13 10.60 5.57 4.89
N ILE A 14 10.19 6.80 4.59
CA ILE A 14 8.99 7.40 5.16
C ILE A 14 7.73 6.65 4.76
N GLY A 15 7.64 6.19 3.52
CA GLY A 15 6.47 5.45 3.06
C GLY A 15 6.22 4.17 3.85
N LEU A 16 7.29 3.43 4.14
CA LEU A 16 7.20 2.22 4.95
C LEU A 16 6.77 2.54 6.38
N CYS A 17 7.34 3.60 6.97
CA CYS A 17 6.96 4.03 8.31
C CYS A 17 5.48 4.41 8.39
N ILE A 18 4.97 5.09 7.37
CA ILE A 18 3.56 5.48 7.31
C ILE A 18 2.67 4.24 7.20
N ALA A 19 3.01 3.32 6.32
CA ALA A 19 2.24 2.08 6.16
C ALA A 19 2.19 1.28 7.46
N GLU A 20 3.31 1.17 8.13
CA GLU A 20 3.38 0.47 9.41
C GLU A 20 2.56 1.15 10.48
N ALA A 21 2.57 2.48 10.53
CA ALA A 21 1.80 3.23 11.52
C ALA A 21 0.30 2.98 11.35
N TYR A 22 -0.21 2.96 10.12
CA TYR A 22 -1.61 2.66 9.87
C TYR A 22 -1.95 1.21 10.21
N ALA A 23 -1.07 0.26 9.86
CA ALA A 23 -1.27 -1.14 10.19
C ALA A 23 -1.32 -1.36 11.71
N LYS A 24 -0.43 -0.69 12.43
CA LYS A 24 -0.39 -0.74 13.90
C LYS A 24 -1.67 -0.18 14.51
N TYR A 25 -2.25 0.83 13.87
CA TYR A 25 -3.52 1.42 14.32
C TYR A 25 -4.72 0.50 14.08
N GLY A 26 -4.56 -0.51 13.23
CA GLY A 26 -5.62 -1.46 12.94
C GLY A 26 -6.28 -1.27 11.57
N ASP A 27 -5.73 -0.42 10.73
CA ASP A 27 -6.25 -0.17 9.40
C ASP A 27 -5.76 -1.22 8.41
N ASN A 28 -6.57 -1.50 7.39
CA ASN A 28 -6.14 -2.28 6.25
C ASN A 28 -5.26 -1.40 5.36
N VAL A 29 -4.16 -1.95 4.86
CA VAL A 29 -3.18 -1.16 4.14
C VAL A 29 -2.91 -1.78 2.77
N TRP A 30 -2.92 -0.95 1.73
CA TRP A 30 -2.44 -1.33 0.42
C TRP A 30 -1.15 -0.58 0.17
N ILE A 31 -0.08 -1.31 -0.12
CA ILE A 31 1.24 -0.73 -0.36
C ILE A 31 1.61 -0.89 -1.83
N SER A 32 2.28 0.11 -2.37
CA SER A 32 2.75 0.06 -3.75
C SER A 32 4.22 0.43 -3.85
N GLY A 33 4.87 -0.05 -4.88
CA GLY A 33 6.27 0.21 -5.16
C GLY A 33 6.68 -0.52 -6.42
N ARG A 34 7.94 -0.39 -6.81
CA ARG A 34 8.45 -0.98 -8.05
C ARG A 34 9.00 -2.39 -7.87
N ARG A 35 9.33 -2.80 -6.65
CA ARG A 35 9.99 -4.08 -6.39
C ARG A 35 9.04 -5.05 -5.70
N ALA A 36 8.60 -6.06 -6.47
CA ALA A 36 7.63 -7.03 -5.99
C ALA A 36 8.12 -7.81 -4.77
N GLU A 37 9.39 -8.19 -4.74
CA GLU A 37 9.95 -8.97 -3.64
C GLU A 37 9.99 -8.17 -2.32
N VAL A 38 10.24 -6.88 -2.40
CA VAL A 38 10.24 -6.02 -1.21
C VAL A 38 8.82 -5.83 -0.70
N LEU A 39 7.87 -5.63 -1.61
CA LEU A 39 6.45 -5.51 -1.24
C LEU A 39 5.96 -6.78 -0.55
N ALA A 40 6.35 -7.95 -1.06
CA ALA A 40 5.94 -9.22 -0.46
C ALA A 40 6.50 -9.38 0.96
N GLU A 41 7.73 -8.96 1.20
CA GLU A 41 8.33 -9.01 2.54
C GLU A 41 7.60 -8.09 3.51
N VAL A 42 7.30 -6.88 3.08
CA VAL A 42 6.56 -5.91 3.90
C VAL A 42 5.16 -6.42 4.20
N GLN A 43 4.47 -6.95 3.20
CA GLN A 43 3.15 -7.53 3.36
C GLN A 43 3.14 -8.63 4.42
N ALA A 44 4.06 -9.57 4.31
CA ALA A 44 4.13 -10.69 5.24
C ALA A 44 4.40 -10.20 6.67
N ARG A 45 5.31 -9.26 6.82
CA ARG A 45 5.67 -8.74 8.15
C ARG A 45 4.51 -7.98 8.79
N LEU A 46 3.92 -7.06 8.06
CA LEU A 46 2.85 -6.22 8.61
C LEU A 46 1.57 -7.01 8.90
N SER A 47 1.20 -7.92 7.99
CA SER A 47 0.00 -8.71 8.20
C SER A 47 0.15 -9.67 9.38
N LYS A 48 1.32 -10.26 9.56
CA LYS A 48 1.61 -11.16 10.67
C LYS A 48 1.68 -10.41 12.00
N GLU A 49 2.37 -9.28 12.01
CA GLU A 49 2.62 -8.53 13.24
C GLU A 49 1.36 -7.83 13.77
N TYR A 50 0.55 -7.27 12.88
CA TYR A 50 -0.59 -6.45 13.27
C TYR A 50 -1.94 -7.08 12.98
N GLY A 51 -1.97 -8.20 12.29
CA GLY A 51 -3.21 -8.92 12.01
C GLY A 51 -4.19 -8.19 11.11
N VAL A 52 -3.71 -7.27 10.29
CA VAL A 52 -4.55 -6.50 9.36
C VAL A 52 -4.38 -7.04 7.94
N ARG A 53 -5.34 -6.69 7.07
CA ARG A 53 -5.24 -7.01 5.65
C ARG A 53 -4.20 -6.09 5.02
N VAL A 54 -3.19 -6.67 4.37
CA VAL A 54 -2.17 -5.92 3.64
C VAL A 54 -2.13 -6.44 2.21
N GLU A 55 -2.37 -5.56 1.25
CA GLU A 55 -2.31 -5.88 -0.17
C GLU A 55 -1.14 -5.16 -0.82
N THR A 56 -0.69 -5.67 -1.93
CA THR A 56 0.46 -5.08 -2.65
C THR A 56 0.10 -4.77 -4.09
N LEU A 57 0.75 -3.76 -4.64
CA LEU A 57 0.62 -3.39 -6.05
C LEU A 57 1.98 -2.97 -6.58
N VAL A 58 2.47 -3.68 -7.58
CA VAL A 58 3.69 -3.27 -8.28
C VAL A 58 3.32 -2.11 -9.19
N LEU A 59 3.88 -0.94 -8.92
CA LEU A 59 3.48 0.31 -9.57
C LEU A 59 4.69 1.22 -9.72
N ASP A 60 4.88 1.73 -10.95
CA ASP A 60 5.85 2.79 -11.20
C ASP A 60 5.08 4.12 -11.32
N VAL A 61 5.13 4.92 -10.26
CA VAL A 61 4.40 6.21 -10.22
C VAL A 61 4.92 7.23 -11.23
N ARG A 62 6.09 6.98 -11.81
CA ARG A 62 6.62 7.84 -12.89
C ARG A 62 5.93 7.55 -14.22
N SER A 63 5.31 6.40 -14.35
CA SER A 63 4.57 6.03 -15.55
C SER A 63 3.10 6.40 -15.39
N ARG A 64 2.67 7.43 -16.10
CA ARG A 64 1.26 7.85 -16.08
C ARG A 64 0.33 6.73 -16.54
N GLU A 65 0.74 6.00 -17.57
CA GLU A 65 -0.02 4.88 -18.09
C GLU A 65 -0.20 3.79 -17.04
N ASP A 66 0.87 3.47 -16.31
CA ASP A 66 0.84 2.46 -15.26
C ASP A 66 -0.13 2.87 -14.15
N VAL A 67 -0.06 4.12 -13.73
CA VAL A 67 -0.94 4.66 -12.69
C VAL A 67 -2.40 4.63 -13.15
N GLU A 68 -2.68 5.13 -14.34
CA GLU A 68 -4.04 5.21 -14.85
C GLU A 68 -4.69 3.84 -15.06
N SER A 69 -3.89 2.82 -15.42
CA SER A 69 -4.43 1.48 -15.64
C SER A 69 -4.55 0.66 -14.36
N LYS A 70 -3.59 0.77 -13.45
CA LYS A 70 -3.53 -0.11 -12.27
C LYS A 70 -4.26 0.42 -11.05
N VAL A 71 -4.21 1.72 -10.80
CA VAL A 71 -4.73 2.27 -9.55
C VAL A 71 -6.26 2.15 -9.44
N PRO A 72 -7.05 2.49 -10.47
CA PRO A 72 -8.49 2.32 -10.35
C PRO A 72 -8.92 0.87 -10.10
N ALA A 73 -8.28 -0.09 -10.79
CA ALA A 73 -8.57 -1.51 -10.60
C ALA A 73 -8.19 -1.97 -9.18
N ALA A 74 -7.08 -1.46 -8.66
CA ALA A 74 -6.63 -1.78 -7.30
C ALA A 74 -7.61 -1.24 -6.25
N ILE A 75 -8.07 -0.03 -6.42
CA ILE A 75 -9.03 0.59 -5.51
C ILE A 75 -10.32 -0.21 -5.48
N GLU A 76 -10.81 -0.61 -6.64
CA GLU A 76 -12.02 -1.42 -6.73
C GLU A 76 -11.85 -2.78 -6.06
N ALA A 77 -10.72 -3.45 -6.31
CA ALA A 77 -10.43 -4.76 -5.71
C ALA A 77 -10.28 -4.68 -4.19
N PHE A 78 -9.78 -3.56 -3.68
CA PHE A 78 -9.60 -3.36 -2.25
C PHE A 78 -10.93 -3.03 -1.53
N GLY A 79 -11.94 -2.62 -2.27
CA GLY A 79 -13.22 -2.23 -1.69
C GLY A 79 -13.33 -0.74 -1.40
N GLY A 80 -12.56 0.07 -2.10
CA GLY A 80 -12.51 1.51 -1.90
C GLY A 80 -11.32 1.94 -1.05
N VAL A 81 -11.06 3.24 -1.03
CA VAL A 81 -9.94 3.82 -0.29
C VAL A 81 -10.44 4.97 0.58
N ASP A 82 -10.22 4.89 1.88
CA ASP A 82 -10.59 5.94 2.82
C ASP A 82 -9.49 6.98 2.98
N VAL A 83 -8.23 6.54 2.91
CA VAL A 83 -7.07 7.42 3.05
C VAL A 83 -6.08 7.11 1.95
N LEU A 84 -5.67 8.12 1.22
CA LEU A 84 -4.63 8.01 0.20
C LEU A 84 -3.40 8.77 0.66
N VAL A 85 -2.28 8.07 0.81
CA VAL A 85 -1.00 8.69 1.15
C VAL A 85 -0.11 8.65 -0.09
N ASN A 86 0.08 9.78 -0.71
CA ASN A 86 0.91 9.92 -1.90
C ASN A 86 2.34 10.29 -1.47
N ASN A 87 3.13 9.28 -1.18
CA ASN A 87 4.51 9.45 -0.71
C ASN A 87 5.54 9.32 -1.83
N ALA A 88 5.21 8.58 -2.87
CA ALA A 88 6.13 8.37 -3.98
C ALA A 88 6.18 9.63 -4.85
N GLY A 89 7.35 10.20 -4.95
CA GLY A 89 7.48 11.44 -5.73
C GLY A 89 8.88 11.97 -5.76
#